data_f789c28e62649da4080dc2601efac408
#
_entry.id   f789c28e62649da4080dc2601efac408
#
_cell.length_a   1.000
_cell.length_b   1.000
_cell.length_c   1.000
_cell.angle_alpha   90.00
_cell.angle_beta   90.00
_cell.angle_gamma   90.00
#
_symmetry.space_group_name_H-M   'P 1'
#
loop_
_entity.id
_entity.type
_entity.pdbx_description
1 polymer ?
#
loop_
_entity_poly.entity_id
_entity_poly.type
_entity_poly.pdbx_seq_one_letter_code
_entity_poly.pdbx_strand_id
1 'polypeptide(L)'
;MKNKIVSAAEAAAVIRTGDTVSISGFVGIGTPDELLLGLERRFLDGGEPAGLTLVFAAAPGDGGERGLNRLAHPGLVKRAVGGHWALVPKLAQRAVDGEIEAYNLPLGCIAQLYRDIAAKRPGLLSRVGLRTFVDPRLEGGKLNARTTEDLVSLIEVGGTEYLLYKAFPIHVALLRGTTADTAGNITMEREALSLDVLPAAMAAKNSGGLVIVQVERIAQEGSLDARRVQVPGVLVDCVVLAQPENHWQTYAQRHNGAFSGQIRVPLDRMAPLPLDERKVIARRAAMELPPGGVVNLGIGMPEGVAAVAAEERVLSYLTLTAEPGVIGGMPQGGLNFGVSLNPDAVIQQNQQFDFYDGGGLDMACLGMAQADGQGNVNVSRFGKRLAGAGGFINISQNARKLVFAGTFTAGGLQVAIEDGRLRIVREGRSRKFIEAVEQVTFSGGLAGETGQPVFYVTERCVLRRTAEGMELTEVAPGMDIGRDILAHMDFRPIVRDPRPMNPRLFQPEPMGLERWLLGLGLADRISYDAERNTLFINYEGFHVRALDDVEMVRREVEARCRAIGRRVALVVNYDGFTLDQAVSDAWF
;
A
#
# COMPACT_ATOMS: atom_id res chain seq x y z
N MET A 1 28.79 7.40 31.77
CA MET A 1 27.39 7.53 31.31
C MET A 1 26.54 6.49 32.02
N LYS A 2 25.25 6.77 32.27
CA LYS A 2 24.36 5.76 32.89
C LYS A 2 24.10 4.64 31.86
N ASN A 3 24.25 3.40 32.28
CA ASN A 3 23.86 2.23 31.48
C ASN A 3 22.33 2.31 31.22
N LYS A 4 21.92 2.25 29.96
CA LYS A 4 20.50 2.32 29.54
C LYS A 4 19.87 0.94 29.37
N ILE A 5 20.67 -0.12 29.50
CA ILE A 5 20.21 -1.50 29.32
C ILE A 5 19.44 -1.91 30.57
N VAL A 6 18.19 -2.29 30.37
CA VAL A 6 17.26 -2.72 31.42
C VAL A 6 16.47 -3.95 30.97
N SER A 7 15.83 -4.64 31.88
CA SER A 7 14.89 -5.71 31.57
C SER A 7 13.57 -5.16 31.03
N ALA A 8 12.76 -5.99 30.36
CA ALA A 8 11.42 -5.61 29.91
C ALA A 8 10.50 -5.22 31.07
N ALA A 9 10.66 -5.85 32.23
CA ALA A 9 9.89 -5.51 33.44
C ALA A 9 10.26 -4.11 34.00
N GLU A 10 11.55 -3.77 34.07
CA GLU A 10 12.01 -2.44 34.46
C GLU A 10 11.57 -1.36 33.47
N ALA A 11 11.65 -1.67 32.17
CA ALA A 11 11.16 -0.79 31.10
C ALA A 11 9.64 -0.57 31.18
N ALA A 12 8.87 -1.62 31.44
CA ALA A 12 7.43 -1.48 31.64
C ALA A 12 7.07 -0.68 32.92
N ALA A 13 7.90 -0.76 33.97
CA ALA A 13 7.65 -0.09 35.24
C ALA A 13 7.63 1.44 35.14
N VAL A 14 8.28 2.06 34.16
CA VAL A 14 8.31 3.51 33.98
C VAL A 14 7.08 4.08 33.27
N ILE A 15 6.24 3.23 32.66
CA ILE A 15 4.99 3.64 31.98
C ILE A 15 3.93 3.90 33.02
N ARG A 16 3.27 5.05 32.96
CA ARG A 16 2.33 5.51 33.99
C ARG A 16 0.89 5.37 33.53
N THR A 17 -0.01 5.22 34.49
CA THR A 17 -1.46 5.30 34.26
C THR A 17 -1.81 6.61 33.53
N GLY A 18 -2.58 6.50 32.47
CA GLY A 18 -3.01 7.63 31.64
C GLY A 18 -2.02 8.08 30.55
N ASP A 19 -0.82 7.49 30.46
CA ASP A 19 0.16 7.86 29.44
C ASP A 19 -0.37 7.65 28.02
N THR A 20 0.09 8.51 27.10
CA THR A 20 -0.03 8.33 25.66
C THR A 20 1.20 7.57 25.17
N VAL A 21 0.99 6.37 24.66
CA VAL A 21 2.02 5.43 24.24
C VAL A 21 1.99 5.27 22.72
N SER A 22 3.06 5.70 22.04
CA SER A 22 3.27 5.42 20.61
C SER A 22 3.95 4.06 20.46
N ILE A 23 3.42 3.22 19.59
CA ILE A 23 3.94 1.88 19.32
C ILE A 23 4.31 1.78 17.85
N SER A 24 5.60 1.53 17.55
CA SER A 24 6.04 1.22 16.19
C SER A 24 5.58 -0.17 15.78
N GLY A 25 5.56 -0.41 14.47
CA GLY A 25 5.25 -1.71 13.91
C GLY A 25 4.31 -1.64 12.71
N PHE A 26 4.55 -2.55 11.78
CA PHE A 26 3.70 -2.79 10.61
C PHE A 26 3.47 -4.29 10.48
N VAL A 27 2.27 -4.80 10.79
CA VAL A 27 2.03 -6.25 11.00
C VAL A 27 2.92 -6.76 12.15
N GLY A 28 3.91 -7.62 11.86
CA GLY A 28 4.93 -8.05 12.83
C GLY A 28 6.28 -7.34 12.67
N ILE A 29 6.42 -6.56 11.61
CA ILE A 29 7.70 -5.95 11.23
C ILE A 29 7.94 -4.72 12.12
N GLY A 30 9.10 -4.66 12.77
CA GLY A 30 9.42 -3.56 13.66
C GLY A 30 8.54 -3.48 14.91
N THR A 31 7.72 -4.49 15.20
CA THR A 31 6.84 -4.55 16.39
C THR A 31 7.64 -4.93 17.63
N PRO A 32 7.58 -4.15 18.72
CA PRO A 32 8.36 -4.38 19.93
C PRO A 32 7.67 -5.37 20.88
N ASP A 33 7.53 -6.64 20.46
CA ASP A 33 6.73 -7.67 21.19
C ASP A 33 7.24 -7.97 22.62
N GLU A 34 8.56 -7.88 22.88
CA GLU A 34 9.09 -8.06 24.23
C GLU A 34 8.60 -6.97 25.18
N LEU A 35 8.54 -5.71 24.70
CA LEU A 35 8.05 -4.59 25.47
C LEU A 35 6.54 -4.68 25.69
N LEU A 36 5.79 -5.09 24.66
CA LEU A 36 4.33 -5.28 24.78
C LEU A 36 3.98 -6.41 25.75
N LEU A 37 4.75 -7.51 25.72
CA LEU A 37 4.61 -8.61 26.68
C LEU A 37 4.93 -8.17 28.11
N GLY A 38 6.00 -7.37 28.29
CA GLY A 38 6.36 -6.81 29.59
C GLY A 38 5.26 -5.92 30.17
N LEU A 39 4.66 -5.08 29.31
CA LEU A 39 3.55 -4.20 29.68
C LEU A 39 2.27 -4.99 30.02
N GLU A 40 1.94 -6.01 29.22
CA GLU A 40 0.81 -6.92 29.48
C GLU A 40 0.95 -7.60 30.83
N ARG A 41 2.10 -8.22 31.12
CA ARG A 41 2.37 -8.92 32.38
C ARG A 41 2.22 -8.00 33.58
N ARG A 42 2.83 -6.80 33.51
CA ARG A 42 2.72 -5.82 34.59
C ARG A 42 1.26 -5.45 34.92
N PHE A 43 0.46 -5.25 33.85
CA PHE A 43 -0.97 -4.95 34.03
C PHE A 43 -1.74 -6.13 34.66
N LEU A 44 -1.49 -7.34 34.18
CA LEU A 44 -2.16 -8.54 34.69
C LEU A 44 -1.80 -8.83 36.16
N ASP A 45 -0.55 -8.57 36.56
CA ASP A 45 -0.05 -8.82 37.90
C ASP A 45 -0.52 -7.75 38.91
N GLY A 46 -0.61 -6.48 38.50
CA GLY A 46 -0.82 -5.35 39.40
C GLY A 46 -1.98 -4.41 39.05
N GLY A 47 -2.64 -4.59 37.92
CA GLY A 47 -3.69 -3.68 37.43
C GLY A 47 -3.18 -2.33 36.92
N GLU A 48 -1.86 -2.15 36.83
CA GLU A 48 -1.20 -0.92 36.38
C GLU A 48 -0.19 -1.20 35.27
N PRO A 49 0.02 -0.23 34.34
CA PRO A 49 -0.67 1.06 34.19
C PRO A 49 -2.10 0.86 33.69
N ALA A 50 -3.00 1.78 33.99
CA ALA A 50 -4.39 1.76 33.52
C ALA A 50 -4.70 2.95 32.60
N GLY A 51 -5.73 2.84 31.79
CA GLY A 51 -6.27 3.96 31.02
C GLY A 51 -5.29 4.59 30.02
N LEU A 52 -4.46 3.79 29.38
CA LEU A 52 -3.50 4.25 28.37
C LEU A 52 -4.21 4.79 27.11
N THR A 53 -3.58 5.76 26.45
CA THR A 53 -3.89 6.13 25.07
C THR A 53 -2.85 5.49 24.15
N LEU A 54 -3.26 4.60 23.24
CA LEU A 54 -2.38 3.98 22.26
C LEU A 54 -2.39 4.76 20.95
N VAL A 55 -1.21 4.96 20.33
CA VAL A 55 -1.06 5.59 19.01
C VAL A 55 -0.23 4.67 18.14
N PHE A 56 -0.75 4.32 16.97
CA PHE A 56 -0.07 3.43 16.02
C PHE A 56 -0.45 3.76 14.56
N ALA A 57 0.52 3.88 13.69
CA ALA A 57 0.27 4.20 12.29
C ALA A 57 -0.32 3.00 11.52
N ALA A 58 0.26 1.82 11.69
CA ALA A 58 -0.28 0.56 11.15
C ALA A 58 -0.94 -0.27 12.27
N ALA A 59 -1.29 -1.52 11.99
CA ALA A 59 -1.79 -2.46 13.00
C ALA A 59 -0.67 -3.43 13.40
N PRO A 60 0.18 -3.12 14.37
CA PRO A 60 1.18 -4.06 14.84
C PRO A 60 0.51 -5.23 15.56
N GLY A 61 0.25 -6.31 14.82
CA GLY A 61 -0.47 -7.50 15.27
C GLY A 61 -0.51 -8.59 14.19
N ASP A 62 -0.84 -9.81 14.62
CA ASP A 62 -0.88 -11.01 13.78
C ASP A 62 -2.31 -11.47 13.41
N GLY A 63 -3.31 -10.67 13.75
CA GLY A 63 -4.71 -11.07 13.64
C GLY A 63 -5.19 -12.03 14.74
N GLY A 64 -4.37 -12.31 15.75
CA GLY A 64 -4.65 -13.26 16.85
C GLY A 64 -4.22 -12.75 18.20
N GLU A 65 -2.99 -13.11 18.64
CA GLU A 65 -2.54 -12.91 20.02
C GLU A 65 -1.40 -11.90 20.17
N ARG A 66 -0.59 -11.68 19.13
CA ARG A 66 0.64 -10.87 19.20
C ARG A 66 0.38 -9.40 18.96
N GLY A 67 1.41 -8.59 19.25
CA GLY A 67 1.35 -7.15 19.06
C GLY A 67 0.34 -6.48 19.98
N LEU A 68 -0.43 -5.52 19.48
CA LEU A 68 -1.43 -4.79 20.26
C LEU A 68 -2.60 -5.65 20.74
N ASN A 69 -2.79 -6.87 20.23
CA ASN A 69 -3.79 -7.79 20.77
C ASN A 69 -3.53 -8.11 22.25
N ARG A 70 -2.25 -8.07 22.69
CA ARG A 70 -1.85 -8.23 24.10
C ARG A 70 -2.38 -7.13 25.02
N LEU A 71 -2.61 -5.94 24.46
CA LEU A 71 -3.03 -4.78 25.28
C LEU A 71 -4.55 -4.60 25.33
N ALA A 72 -5.32 -5.51 24.76
CA ALA A 72 -6.79 -5.40 24.72
C ALA A 72 -7.50 -5.81 26.01
N HIS A 73 -6.84 -5.70 27.16
CA HIS A 73 -7.44 -6.02 28.46
C HIS A 73 -8.36 -4.90 28.96
N PRO A 74 -9.50 -5.23 29.65
CA PRO A 74 -10.37 -4.23 30.25
C PRO A 74 -9.62 -3.34 31.25
N GLY A 75 -9.73 -2.01 31.09
CA GLY A 75 -9.07 -1.03 31.97
C GLY A 75 -7.64 -0.63 31.55
N LEU A 76 -6.92 -1.43 30.78
CA LEU A 76 -5.57 -1.08 30.34
C LEU A 76 -5.58 0.09 29.35
N VAL A 77 -6.47 0.06 28.36
CA VAL A 77 -6.60 1.07 27.32
C VAL A 77 -7.89 1.85 27.49
N LYS A 78 -7.83 3.19 27.47
CA LYS A 78 -8.99 4.09 27.44
C LYS A 78 -9.25 4.66 26.06
N ARG A 79 -8.19 4.85 25.25
CA ARG A 79 -8.24 5.47 23.91
C ARG A 79 -7.25 4.80 22.97
N ALA A 80 -7.62 4.68 21.70
CA ALA A 80 -6.71 4.24 20.65
C ALA A 80 -6.85 5.10 19.39
N VAL A 81 -5.73 5.58 18.86
CA VAL A 81 -5.62 6.32 17.60
C VAL A 81 -4.80 5.47 16.63
N GLY A 82 -5.44 4.87 15.64
CA GLY A 82 -4.81 3.90 14.76
C GLY A 82 -5.16 4.10 13.29
N GLY A 83 -4.20 3.77 12.41
CA GLY A 83 -4.42 3.84 10.97
C GLY A 83 -5.09 2.58 10.41
N HIS A 84 -4.66 1.41 10.87
CA HIS A 84 -5.21 0.11 10.45
C HIS A 84 -5.60 -0.73 11.66
N TRP A 85 -6.65 -1.57 11.55
CA TRP A 85 -7.24 -2.28 12.69
C TRP A 85 -7.42 -3.78 12.48
N ALA A 86 -7.39 -4.26 11.22
CA ALA A 86 -7.75 -5.65 10.91
C ALA A 86 -6.86 -6.70 11.58
N LEU A 87 -5.58 -6.40 11.87
CA LEU A 87 -4.64 -7.32 12.49
C LEU A 87 -4.58 -7.23 14.03
N VAL A 88 -5.40 -6.34 14.60
CA VAL A 88 -5.55 -6.18 16.05
C VAL A 88 -7.01 -6.40 16.50
N PRO A 89 -7.62 -7.56 16.12
CA PRO A 89 -9.06 -7.78 16.28
C PRO A 89 -9.55 -7.65 17.72
N LYS A 90 -8.74 -8.01 18.71
CA LYS A 90 -9.14 -7.88 20.13
C LYS A 90 -9.30 -6.40 20.52
N LEU A 91 -8.37 -5.54 20.11
CA LEU A 91 -8.46 -4.10 20.37
C LEU A 91 -9.57 -3.46 19.52
N ALA A 92 -9.71 -3.89 18.25
CA ALA A 92 -10.77 -3.44 17.35
C ALA A 92 -12.17 -3.77 17.91
N GLN A 93 -12.37 -4.94 18.51
CA GLN A 93 -13.64 -5.32 19.13
C GLN A 93 -14.01 -4.39 20.27
N ARG A 94 -13.06 -4.00 21.13
CA ARG A 94 -13.30 -3.04 22.22
C ARG A 94 -13.72 -1.66 21.70
N ALA A 95 -13.13 -1.25 20.54
CA ALA A 95 -13.53 -0.01 19.87
C ALA A 95 -14.96 -0.11 19.31
N VAL A 96 -15.30 -1.22 18.66
CA VAL A 96 -16.64 -1.47 18.10
C VAL A 96 -17.71 -1.54 19.19
N ASP A 97 -17.40 -2.16 20.32
CA ASP A 97 -18.32 -2.28 21.46
C ASP A 97 -18.44 -0.98 22.28
N GLY A 98 -17.69 0.07 21.92
CA GLY A 98 -17.72 1.36 22.61
C GLY A 98 -17.08 1.34 24.01
N GLU A 99 -16.24 0.37 24.29
CA GLU A 99 -15.55 0.26 25.59
C GLU A 99 -14.37 1.23 25.71
N ILE A 100 -13.78 1.63 24.58
CA ILE A 100 -12.71 2.61 24.50
C ILE A 100 -13.06 3.73 23.50
N GLU A 101 -12.49 4.91 23.69
CA GLU A 101 -12.47 5.94 22.64
C GLU A 101 -11.57 5.46 21.50
N ALA A 102 -12.01 5.61 20.25
CA ALA A 102 -11.26 5.08 19.13
C ALA A 102 -11.35 5.96 17.88
N TYR A 103 -10.21 6.13 17.22
CA TYR A 103 -10.06 6.90 15.99
C TYR A 103 -9.41 6.04 14.91
N ASN A 104 -9.92 6.14 13.69
CA ASN A 104 -9.21 5.66 12.50
C ASN A 104 -8.79 6.88 11.67
N LEU A 105 -7.49 7.15 11.64
CA LEU A 105 -6.89 8.22 10.84
C LEU A 105 -6.03 7.60 9.73
N PRO A 106 -5.78 8.30 8.61
CA PRO A 106 -4.91 7.76 7.56
C PRO A 106 -3.51 7.46 8.12
N LEU A 107 -2.97 6.29 7.79
CA LEU A 107 -1.70 5.80 8.30
C LEU A 107 -0.56 6.79 8.04
N GLY A 108 -0.47 7.32 6.80
CA GLY A 108 0.52 8.32 6.44
C GLY A 108 0.40 9.59 7.26
N CYS A 109 -0.83 10.05 7.54
CA CYS A 109 -1.04 11.23 8.38
C CYS A 109 -0.56 11.01 9.83
N ILE A 110 -0.74 9.81 10.41
CA ILE A 110 -0.20 9.50 11.74
C ILE A 110 1.34 9.50 11.71
N ALA A 111 1.94 8.83 10.72
CA ALA A 111 3.39 8.77 10.58
C ALA A 111 4.03 10.16 10.38
N GLN A 112 3.39 11.03 9.60
CA GLN A 112 3.81 12.41 9.39
C GLN A 112 3.58 13.29 10.63
N LEU A 113 2.47 13.07 11.36
CA LEU A 113 2.11 13.82 12.56
C LEU A 113 3.19 13.72 13.66
N TYR A 114 3.90 12.60 13.78
CA TYR A 114 5.03 12.49 14.69
C TYR A 114 6.10 13.57 14.47
N ARG A 115 6.37 13.97 13.21
CA ARG A 115 7.30 15.07 12.92
C ARG A 115 6.78 16.41 13.41
N ASP A 116 5.48 16.63 13.26
CA ASP A 116 4.86 17.89 13.70
C ASP A 116 4.81 17.98 15.22
N ILE A 117 4.49 16.87 15.91
CA ILE A 117 4.58 16.78 17.38
C ILE A 117 6.03 17.04 17.83
N ALA A 118 7.01 16.39 17.19
CA ALA A 118 8.43 16.59 17.48
C ALA A 118 8.88 18.06 17.32
N ALA A 119 8.35 18.72 16.31
CA ALA A 119 8.65 20.14 16.01
C ALA A 119 7.78 21.13 16.82
N LYS A 120 6.90 20.65 17.73
CA LYS A 120 5.92 21.46 18.49
C LYS A 120 5.02 22.30 17.59
N ARG A 121 4.67 21.79 16.41
CA ARG A 121 3.67 22.38 15.53
C ARG A 121 2.26 22.04 16.04
N PRO A 122 1.24 22.82 15.67
CA PRO A 122 -0.14 22.58 16.12
C PRO A 122 -0.76 21.27 15.59
N GLY A 123 -0.16 20.70 14.54
CA GLY A 123 -0.60 19.49 13.87
C GLY A 123 -0.12 19.39 12.45
N LEU A 124 -0.50 18.31 11.78
CA LEU A 124 -0.27 18.08 10.36
C LEU A 124 -1.38 18.74 9.54
N LEU A 125 -0.99 19.59 8.62
CA LEU A 125 -1.87 20.17 7.61
C LEU A 125 -1.80 19.34 6.34
N SER A 126 -2.93 18.75 5.91
CA SER A 126 -2.97 17.88 4.73
C SER A 126 -4.33 17.94 4.02
N ARG A 127 -4.35 17.65 2.72
CA ARG A 127 -5.59 17.42 1.98
C ARG A 127 -6.05 15.95 2.04
N VAL A 128 -5.19 15.06 2.54
CA VAL A 128 -5.49 13.64 2.70
C VAL A 128 -6.67 13.47 3.67
N GLY A 129 -7.67 12.72 3.23
CA GLY A 129 -8.88 12.46 4.02
C GLY A 129 -10.06 13.39 3.72
N LEU A 130 -9.89 14.47 2.95
CA LEU A 130 -11.02 15.33 2.52
C LEU A 130 -12.09 14.47 1.84
N ARG A 131 -13.37 14.69 2.22
CA ARG A 131 -14.57 13.98 1.74
C ARG A 131 -14.55 12.46 1.97
N THR A 132 -13.68 11.97 2.84
CA THR A 132 -13.76 10.60 3.38
C THR A 132 -14.34 10.63 4.79
N PHE A 133 -14.53 9.46 5.40
CA PHE A 133 -15.02 9.38 6.80
C PHE A 133 -14.12 10.13 7.81
N VAL A 134 -12.90 10.47 7.44
CA VAL A 134 -11.97 11.26 8.29
C VAL A 134 -12.32 12.75 8.28
N ASP A 135 -13.00 13.22 7.23
CA ASP A 135 -13.46 14.61 7.13
C ASP A 135 -14.43 14.93 8.29
N PRO A 136 -14.22 16.01 9.07
CA PRO A 136 -15.11 16.38 10.18
C PRO A 136 -16.58 16.61 9.77
N ARG A 137 -16.82 16.91 8.49
CA ARG A 137 -18.19 17.06 7.94
C ARG A 137 -18.93 15.71 7.85
N LEU A 138 -18.21 14.59 7.94
CA LEU A 138 -18.74 13.23 7.96
C LEU A 138 -18.57 12.63 9.36
N GLU A 139 -17.52 11.85 9.60
CA GLU A 139 -17.30 11.15 10.88
C GLU A 139 -16.12 11.70 11.69
N GLY A 140 -15.23 12.51 11.08
CA GLY A 140 -14.03 13.05 11.73
C GLY A 140 -13.03 11.97 12.20
N GLY A 141 -13.06 10.80 11.57
CA GLY A 141 -12.23 9.65 11.93
C GLY A 141 -12.65 8.94 13.23
N LYS A 142 -13.78 9.30 13.84
CA LYS A 142 -14.30 8.69 15.06
C LYS A 142 -14.96 7.34 14.77
N LEU A 143 -14.69 6.33 15.60
CA LEU A 143 -15.16 4.97 15.34
C LEU A 143 -16.43 4.59 16.12
N ASN A 144 -16.78 5.34 17.18
CA ASN A 144 -17.93 5.06 18.03
C ASN A 144 -18.44 6.32 18.74
N ALA A 145 -19.63 6.24 19.33
CA ALA A 145 -20.28 7.36 20.01
C ALA A 145 -19.59 7.80 21.32
N ARG A 146 -18.73 6.95 21.92
CA ARG A 146 -17.92 7.32 23.07
C ARG A 146 -16.84 8.34 22.72
N THR A 147 -16.40 8.34 21.45
CA THR A 147 -15.34 9.19 20.93
C THR A 147 -15.91 10.56 20.59
N THR A 148 -15.74 11.56 21.44
CA THR A 148 -16.35 12.89 21.29
C THR A 148 -15.36 13.97 20.87
N GLU A 149 -14.09 13.90 21.31
CA GLU A 149 -13.07 14.89 20.98
C GLU A 149 -12.75 14.94 19.50
N ASP A 150 -12.60 16.14 18.92
CA ASP A 150 -12.21 16.34 17.52
C ASP A 150 -10.69 16.40 17.39
N LEU A 151 -10.08 15.31 16.90
CA LEU A 151 -8.65 15.27 16.55
C LEU A 151 -8.38 15.78 15.14
N VAL A 152 -9.42 15.95 14.30
CA VAL A 152 -9.32 16.48 12.95
C VAL A 152 -10.23 17.71 12.84
N SER A 153 -9.71 18.78 12.24
CA SER A 153 -10.48 20.00 11.97
C SER A 153 -10.34 20.39 10.51
N LEU A 154 -11.42 20.89 9.91
CA LEU A 154 -11.39 21.52 8.59
C LEU A 154 -10.88 22.93 8.75
N ILE A 155 -9.89 23.32 7.95
CA ILE A 155 -9.37 24.70 7.89
C ILE A 155 -9.17 25.14 6.44
N GLU A 156 -9.20 26.44 6.21
CA GLU A 156 -8.95 27.03 4.90
C GLU A 156 -7.64 27.84 4.93
N VAL A 157 -6.79 27.61 3.93
CA VAL A 157 -5.56 28.36 3.75
C VAL A 157 -5.49 28.82 2.29
N GLY A 158 -5.50 30.13 2.07
CA GLY A 158 -5.41 30.70 0.73
C GLY A 158 -6.55 30.27 -0.21
N GLY A 159 -7.76 30.09 0.31
CA GLY A 159 -8.93 29.66 -0.48
C GLY A 159 -8.98 28.16 -0.76
N THR A 160 -8.08 27.37 -0.15
CA THR A 160 -8.01 25.92 -0.31
C THR A 160 -8.33 25.22 1.01
N GLU A 161 -9.22 24.24 0.97
CA GLU A 161 -9.56 23.39 2.13
C GLU A 161 -8.44 22.41 2.47
N TYR A 162 -8.17 22.27 3.75
CA TYR A 162 -7.26 21.31 4.37
C TYR A 162 -7.87 20.69 5.61
N LEU A 163 -7.40 19.51 5.98
CA LEU A 163 -7.60 18.91 7.29
C LEU A 163 -6.38 19.21 8.17
N LEU A 164 -6.63 19.69 9.39
CA LEU A 164 -5.63 19.80 10.45
C LEU A 164 -5.78 18.60 11.37
N TYR A 165 -4.82 17.67 11.32
CA TYR A 165 -4.66 16.57 12.27
C TYR A 165 -3.94 17.13 13.50
N LYS A 166 -4.65 17.31 14.61
CA LYS A 166 -4.14 18.02 15.79
C LYS A 166 -3.03 17.26 16.47
N ALA A 167 -1.97 17.97 16.85
CA ALA A 167 -0.89 17.42 17.66
C ALA A 167 -1.36 17.19 19.12
N PHE A 168 -0.83 16.12 19.72
CA PHE A 168 -1.01 15.78 21.13
C PHE A 168 0.29 15.22 21.71
N PRO A 169 0.54 15.29 23.03
CA PRO A 169 1.79 14.84 23.61
C PRO A 169 1.93 13.31 23.53
N ILE A 170 3.15 12.83 23.29
CA ILE A 170 3.53 11.42 23.39
C ILE A 170 4.36 11.25 24.66
N HIS A 171 3.85 10.48 25.64
CA HIS A 171 4.53 10.27 26.91
C HIS A 171 5.54 9.14 26.84
N VAL A 172 5.30 8.11 26.01
CA VAL A 172 6.20 6.97 25.83
C VAL A 172 6.22 6.57 24.37
N ALA A 173 7.40 6.32 23.80
CA ALA A 173 7.56 5.64 22.50
C ALA A 173 8.15 4.24 22.74
N LEU A 174 7.42 3.20 22.33
CA LEU A 174 7.87 1.81 22.30
C LEU A 174 8.34 1.48 20.88
N LEU A 175 9.64 1.32 20.70
CA LEU A 175 10.29 1.19 19.41
C LEU A 175 11.09 -0.11 19.33
N ARG A 176 11.51 -0.46 18.13
CA ARG A 176 12.34 -1.61 17.86
C ARG A 176 13.49 -1.25 16.91
N GLY A 177 14.64 -1.87 17.13
CA GLY A 177 15.80 -1.83 16.24
C GLY A 177 16.58 -3.15 16.31
N THR A 178 17.68 -3.26 15.57
CA THR A 178 18.50 -4.48 15.54
C THR A 178 19.57 -4.46 16.62
N THR A 179 20.44 -3.45 16.61
CA THR A 179 21.59 -3.35 17.51
C THR A 179 21.54 -2.03 18.27
N ALA A 180 21.78 -2.09 19.58
CA ALA A 180 22.05 -0.90 20.40
C ALA A 180 23.47 -0.93 20.90
N ASP A 181 24.15 0.21 20.99
CA ASP A 181 25.32 0.31 21.86
C ASP A 181 24.89 0.68 23.30
N THR A 182 25.83 0.61 24.24
CA THR A 182 25.55 0.89 25.67
C THR A 182 25.19 2.36 25.93
N ALA A 183 25.46 3.28 24.99
CA ALA A 183 25.01 4.67 25.04
C ALA A 183 23.59 4.84 24.50
N GLY A 184 22.99 3.80 23.90
CA GLY A 184 21.64 3.79 23.37
C GLY A 184 21.53 4.24 21.91
N ASN A 185 22.61 4.29 21.14
CA ASN A 185 22.54 4.47 19.70
C ASN A 185 21.98 3.19 19.05
N ILE A 186 20.99 3.33 18.19
CA ILE A 186 20.26 2.20 17.59
C ILE A 186 20.48 2.11 16.10
N THR A 187 20.82 0.93 15.60
CA THR A 187 20.84 0.60 14.17
C THR A 187 19.75 -0.42 13.81
N MET A 188 19.42 -0.54 12.51
CA MET A 188 18.32 -1.36 12.03
C MET A 188 18.72 -2.28 10.87
N GLU A 189 19.94 -2.74 10.84
CA GLU A 189 20.57 -3.46 9.72
C GLU A 189 19.93 -4.82 9.39
N ARG A 190 19.17 -5.39 10.30
CA ARG A 190 18.44 -6.65 10.07
C ARG A 190 16.91 -6.45 10.04
N GLU A 191 16.45 -5.26 10.39
CA GLU A 191 15.03 -4.96 10.22
C GLU A 191 14.69 -4.84 8.72
N ALA A 192 13.50 -5.31 8.37
CA ALA A 192 13.03 -5.19 6.99
C ALA A 192 12.49 -3.80 6.66
N LEU A 193 12.14 -3.01 7.69
CA LEU A 193 11.58 -1.66 7.59
C LEU A 193 12.21 -0.74 8.62
N SER A 194 12.33 0.54 8.29
CA SER A 194 12.72 1.60 9.23
C SER A 194 11.52 2.22 9.94
N LEU A 195 10.34 2.13 9.37
CA LEU A 195 9.07 2.69 9.88
C LEU A 195 9.20 4.19 10.25
N ASP A 196 8.54 4.57 11.32
CA ASP A 196 8.50 5.92 11.89
C ASP A 196 9.27 6.02 13.22
N VAL A 197 10.29 5.16 13.43
CA VAL A 197 11.00 5.06 14.72
C VAL A 197 11.69 6.37 15.13
N LEU A 198 12.34 7.07 14.21
CA LEU A 198 13.04 8.32 14.52
C LEU A 198 12.08 9.47 14.82
N PRO A 199 11.07 9.80 14.00
CA PRO A 199 10.13 10.86 14.32
C PRO A 199 9.30 10.55 15.58
N ALA A 200 8.94 9.30 15.84
CA ALA A 200 8.25 8.90 17.09
C ALA A 200 9.14 9.08 18.33
N ALA A 201 10.44 8.73 18.23
CA ALA A 201 11.40 8.99 19.32
C ALA A 201 11.52 10.48 19.61
N MET A 202 11.66 11.31 18.57
CA MET A 202 11.73 12.77 18.71
C MET A 202 10.42 13.35 19.28
N ALA A 203 9.26 12.84 18.86
CA ALA A 203 7.95 13.28 19.35
C ALA A 203 7.81 13.02 20.85
N ALA A 204 8.15 11.81 21.29
CA ALA A 204 8.12 11.46 22.72
C ALA A 204 9.10 12.34 23.51
N LYS A 205 10.34 12.46 23.07
CA LYS A 205 11.37 13.24 23.76
C LYS A 205 11.01 14.70 23.89
N ASN A 206 10.53 15.32 22.84
CA ASN A 206 10.15 16.73 22.81
C ASN A 206 8.80 17.02 23.52
N SER A 207 8.01 15.98 23.79
CA SER A 207 6.85 16.04 24.67
C SER A 207 7.22 15.89 26.16
N GLY A 208 8.52 15.73 26.50
CA GLY A 208 8.99 15.44 27.87
C GLY A 208 8.82 13.98 28.28
N GLY A 209 8.58 13.09 27.34
CA GLY A 209 8.36 11.68 27.53
C GLY A 209 9.62 10.82 27.43
N LEU A 210 9.41 9.51 27.41
CA LEU A 210 10.44 8.47 27.42
C LEU A 210 10.46 7.68 26.12
N VAL A 211 11.66 7.25 25.70
CA VAL A 211 11.88 6.39 24.53
C VAL A 211 12.48 5.07 24.99
N ILE A 212 11.77 3.99 24.73
CA ILE A 212 12.12 2.63 25.11
C ILE A 212 12.29 1.82 23.83
N VAL A 213 13.46 1.23 23.63
CA VAL A 213 13.80 0.50 22.39
C VAL A 213 14.14 -0.94 22.70
N GLN A 214 13.44 -1.85 22.07
CA GLN A 214 13.77 -3.28 22.03
C GLN A 214 14.80 -3.55 20.94
N VAL A 215 15.83 -4.36 21.20
CA VAL A 215 16.86 -4.74 20.23
C VAL A 215 17.19 -6.24 20.28
N GLU A 216 17.77 -6.75 19.20
CA GLU A 216 18.25 -8.14 19.11
C GLU A 216 19.59 -8.34 19.83
N ARG A 217 20.45 -7.30 19.89
CA ARG A 217 21.79 -7.40 20.45
C ARG A 217 22.34 -6.06 20.94
N ILE A 218 23.33 -6.17 21.85
CA ILE A 218 24.04 -5.03 22.40
C ILE A 218 25.47 -5.02 21.89
N ALA A 219 25.95 -3.85 21.46
CA ALA A 219 27.31 -3.58 21.02
C ALA A 219 28.06 -2.71 22.04
N GLN A 220 29.37 -2.64 21.91
CA GLN A 220 30.22 -1.74 22.68
C GLN A 220 29.92 -0.28 22.28
N GLU A 221 29.99 0.63 23.24
CA GLU A 221 29.84 2.07 23.00
C GLU A 221 30.86 2.56 21.95
N GLY A 222 30.38 3.34 20.98
CA GLY A 222 31.18 3.91 19.91
C GLY A 222 31.60 2.93 18.80
N SER A 223 31.11 1.68 18.81
CA SER A 223 31.42 0.69 17.77
C SER A 223 30.48 0.72 16.55
N LEU A 224 29.37 1.44 16.64
CA LEU A 224 28.39 1.55 15.56
C LEU A 224 28.80 2.62 14.54
N ASP A 225 28.58 2.34 13.26
CA ASP A 225 28.73 3.34 12.20
C ASP A 225 27.69 4.47 12.39
N ALA A 226 28.17 5.68 12.61
CA ALA A 226 27.33 6.85 12.85
C ALA A 226 26.29 7.13 11.75
N ARG A 227 26.59 6.76 10.49
CA ARG A 227 25.66 6.91 9.36
C ARG A 227 24.56 5.87 9.36
N ARG A 228 24.76 4.74 10.04
CA ARG A 228 23.77 3.65 10.18
C ARG A 228 22.94 3.76 11.44
N VAL A 229 23.28 4.67 12.36
CA VAL A 229 22.46 4.95 13.54
C VAL A 229 21.15 5.60 13.10
N GLN A 230 20.03 4.90 13.28
CA GLN A 230 18.69 5.37 12.96
C GLN A 230 18.06 6.17 14.10
N VAL A 231 18.31 5.76 15.36
CA VAL A 231 17.85 6.52 16.54
C VAL A 231 19.10 6.86 17.38
N PRO A 232 19.49 8.14 17.47
CA PRO A 232 20.61 8.57 18.30
C PRO A 232 20.36 8.31 19.78
N GLY A 233 21.40 7.89 20.50
CA GLY A 233 21.32 7.57 21.94
C GLY A 233 20.80 8.71 22.80
N VAL A 234 21.00 9.98 22.41
CA VAL A 234 20.47 11.15 23.14
C VAL A 234 18.94 11.13 23.25
N LEU A 235 18.26 10.46 22.34
CA LEU A 235 16.80 10.32 22.35
C LEU A 235 16.33 9.12 23.21
N VAL A 236 17.16 8.10 23.40
CA VAL A 236 16.78 6.83 24.00
C VAL A 236 16.99 6.86 25.52
N ASP A 237 16.00 6.44 26.29
CA ASP A 237 16.06 6.36 27.74
C ASP A 237 16.32 4.93 28.23
N CYS A 238 15.69 3.93 27.62
CA CYS A 238 15.83 2.52 27.96
C CYS A 238 16.08 1.66 26.73
N VAL A 239 16.97 0.67 26.86
CA VAL A 239 17.24 -0.36 25.86
C VAL A 239 16.94 -1.72 26.47
N VAL A 240 16.14 -2.54 25.81
CA VAL A 240 15.78 -3.90 26.23
C VAL A 240 16.31 -4.90 25.23
N LEU A 241 17.12 -5.85 25.70
CA LEU A 241 17.53 -7.00 24.92
C LEU A 241 16.35 -7.99 24.86
N ALA A 242 15.81 -8.21 23.68
CA ALA A 242 14.66 -9.06 23.49
C ALA A 242 15.02 -10.55 23.51
N GLN A 243 14.06 -11.38 23.95
CA GLN A 243 14.14 -12.81 23.72
C GLN A 243 13.94 -13.11 22.23
N PRO A 244 14.64 -14.10 21.64
CA PRO A 244 14.58 -14.38 20.21
C PRO A 244 13.17 -14.67 19.66
N GLU A 245 12.29 -15.26 20.48
CA GLU A 245 10.90 -15.54 20.13
C GLU A 245 10.03 -14.28 20.01
N ASN A 246 10.42 -13.19 20.63
CA ASN A 246 9.74 -11.89 20.64
C ASN A 246 10.43 -10.86 19.73
N HIS A 247 11.36 -11.34 18.85
CA HIS A 247 12.13 -10.48 17.94
C HIS A 247 12.21 -11.05 16.51
N TRP A 248 11.09 -11.56 16.00
CA TRP A 248 11.04 -12.04 14.61
C TRP A 248 11.01 -10.85 13.65
N GLN A 249 11.68 -10.97 12.51
CA GLN A 249 11.73 -9.92 11.49
C GLN A 249 10.33 -9.62 10.91
N THR A 250 9.51 -10.66 10.73
CA THR A 250 8.07 -10.59 10.43
C THR A 250 7.35 -11.64 11.26
N TYR A 251 6.01 -11.60 11.34
CA TYR A 251 5.30 -12.69 12.04
C TYR A 251 5.28 -14.03 11.28
N ALA A 252 5.72 -14.05 10.01
CA ALA A 252 5.88 -15.28 9.24
C ALA A 252 7.30 -15.85 9.31
N GLN A 253 8.31 -15.02 9.53
CA GLN A 253 9.73 -15.45 9.43
C GLN A 253 10.59 -14.79 10.52
N ARG A 254 11.48 -15.60 11.13
CA ARG A 254 12.43 -15.08 12.12
C ARG A 254 13.40 -14.09 11.49
N HIS A 255 13.93 -14.43 10.31
CA HIS A 255 14.84 -13.59 9.54
C HIS A 255 14.94 -14.05 8.09
N ASN A 256 14.98 -13.07 7.18
CA ASN A 256 15.28 -13.25 5.77
C ASN A 256 16.14 -12.08 5.29
N GLY A 257 17.41 -12.34 4.98
CA GLY A 257 18.34 -11.32 4.53
C GLY A 257 17.94 -10.62 3.23
N ALA A 258 17.06 -11.23 2.43
CA ALA A 258 16.55 -10.61 1.22
C ALA A 258 15.51 -9.50 1.51
N PHE A 259 14.92 -9.44 2.70
CA PHE A 259 14.02 -8.36 3.12
C PHE A 259 14.78 -7.12 3.62
N SER A 260 15.96 -7.33 4.18
CA SER A 260 16.81 -6.24 4.71
C SER A 260 17.93 -5.81 3.76
N GLY A 261 17.93 -6.33 2.52
CA GLY A 261 18.97 -6.01 1.53
C GLY A 261 20.36 -6.62 1.80
N GLN A 262 20.48 -7.55 2.78
CA GLN A 262 21.73 -8.23 3.08
C GLN A 262 22.16 -9.22 1.99
N ILE A 263 21.19 -9.82 1.32
CA ILE A 263 21.39 -10.73 0.18
C ILE A 263 20.36 -10.42 -0.90
N ARG A 264 20.62 -10.86 -2.13
CA ARG A 264 19.65 -10.89 -3.22
C ARG A 264 19.34 -12.33 -3.62
N VAL A 265 18.09 -12.60 -3.95
CA VAL A 265 17.59 -13.93 -4.40
C VAL A 265 17.02 -13.84 -5.81
N PRO A 266 17.12 -14.91 -6.62
CA PRO A 266 16.48 -14.95 -7.94
C PRO A 266 14.96 -14.80 -7.82
N LEU A 267 14.35 -13.93 -8.64
CA LEU A 267 12.89 -13.70 -8.68
C LEU A 267 12.19 -14.42 -9.84
N ASP A 268 12.95 -15.03 -10.74
CA ASP A 268 12.49 -15.70 -11.97
C ASP A 268 11.85 -17.08 -11.76
N ARG A 269 11.82 -17.56 -10.51
CA ARG A 269 11.29 -18.90 -10.15
C ARG A 269 9.90 -18.89 -9.53
N MET A 270 9.17 -17.79 -9.65
CA MET A 270 7.80 -17.74 -9.13
C MET A 270 6.87 -18.59 -10.01
N ALA A 271 6.08 -19.45 -9.35
CA ALA A 271 5.05 -20.20 -10.07
C ALA A 271 3.98 -19.26 -10.61
N PRO A 272 3.54 -19.43 -11.87
CA PRO A 272 2.43 -18.65 -12.43
C PRO A 272 1.16 -18.82 -11.59
N LEU A 273 0.34 -17.78 -11.54
CA LEU A 273 -0.99 -17.89 -10.93
C LEU A 273 -1.85 -18.88 -11.72
N PRO A 274 -2.70 -19.70 -11.05
CA PRO A 274 -3.70 -20.50 -11.74
C PRO A 274 -4.65 -19.57 -12.52
N LEU A 275 -5.20 -20.06 -13.63
CA LEU A 275 -6.18 -19.31 -14.43
C LEU A 275 -7.54 -19.38 -13.74
N ASP A 276 -7.79 -18.42 -12.87
CA ASP A 276 -9.01 -18.21 -12.10
C ASP A 276 -9.43 -16.73 -12.15
N GLU A 277 -10.45 -16.34 -11.39
CA GLU A 277 -10.91 -14.96 -11.28
C GLU A 277 -9.79 -14.01 -10.84
N ARG A 278 -8.88 -14.46 -9.98
CA ARG A 278 -7.77 -13.63 -9.47
C ARG A 278 -6.79 -13.29 -10.60
N LYS A 279 -6.45 -14.28 -11.42
CA LYS A 279 -5.54 -14.08 -12.56
C LYS A 279 -6.16 -13.17 -13.62
N VAL A 280 -7.45 -13.32 -13.93
CA VAL A 280 -8.16 -12.44 -14.88
C VAL A 280 -8.14 -10.99 -14.40
N ILE A 281 -8.49 -10.75 -13.13
CA ILE A 281 -8.47 -9.42 -12.51
C ILE A 281 -7.05 -8.84 -12.53
N ALA A 282 -6.06 -9.62 -12.11
CA ALA A 282 -4.67 -9.21 -12.06
C ALA A 282 -4.11 -8.87 -13.46
N ARG A 283 -4.41 -9.70 -14.47
CA ARG A 283 -4.04 -9.45 -15.87
C ARG A 283 -4.68 -8.18 -16.42
N ARG A 284 -5.99 -7.97 -16.15
CA ARG A 284 -6.67 -6.75 -16.61
C ARG A 284 -6.11 -5.50 -15.92
N ALA A 285 -5.87 -5.58 -14.61
CA ALA A 285 -5.25 -4.48 -13.88
C ALA A 285 -3.81 -4.19 -14.35
N ALA A 286 -3.04 -5.25 -14.68
CA ALA A 286 -1.68 -5.11 -15.19
C ALA A 286 -1.61 -4.40 -16.55
N MET A 287 -2.67 -4.40 -17.36
CA MET A 287 -2.73 -3.62 -18.61
C MET A 287 -2.71 -2.10 -18.37
N GLU A 288 -2.94 -1.66 -17.13
CA GLU A 288 -2.89 -0.24 -16.74
C GLU A 288 -1.51 0.20 -16.21
N LEU A 289 -0.56 -0.72 -16.04
CA LEU A 289 0.78 -0.43 -15.53
C LEU A 289 1.50 0.60 -16.40
N PRO A 290 2.09 1.65 -15.81
CA PRO A 290 2.84 2.66 -16.54
C PRO A 290 4.30 2.20 -16.73
N PRO A 291 4.78 1.99 -17.95
CA PRO A 291 6.20 1.71 -18.18
C PRO A 291 7.10 2.81 -17.61
N GLY A 292 8.13 2.42 -16.86
CA GLY A 292 9.01 3.35 -16.15
C GLY A 292 8.41 3.98 -14.89
N GLY A 293 7.17 3.65 -14.57
CA GLY A 293 6.44 4.28 -13.47
C GLY A 293 6.68 3.67 -12.10
N VAL A 294 6.33 4.45 -11.09
CA VAL A 294 6.30 4.04 -9.68
C VAL A 294 4.90 3.55 -9.32
N VAL A 295 4.80 2.30 -8.85
CA VAL A 295 3.53 1.62 -8.63
C VAL A 295 3.42 1.12 -7.19
N ASN A 296 2.27 1.37 -6.56
CA ASN A 296 1.91 0.75 -5.29
C ASN A 296 0.85 -0.34 -5.51
N LEU A 297 1.04 -1.50 -4.88
CA LEU A 297 0.10 -2.62 -4.90
C LEU A 297 -0.41 -2.90 -3.48
N GLY A 298 -1.73 -2.82 -3.31
CA GLY A 298 -2.40 -3.16 -2.07
C GLY A 298 -2.44 -4.67 -1.78
N ILE A 299 -2.84 -5.01 -0.58
CA ILE A 299 -2.97 -6.39 -0.10
C ILE A 299 -4.11 -7.14 -0.82
N GLY A 300 -3.97 -8.45 -0.98
CA GLY A 300 -5.00 -9.37 -1.47
C GLY A 300 -5.06 -9.47 -2.99
N MET A 301 -6.15 -9.03 -3.62
CA MET A 301 -6.33 -9.09 -5.09
C MET A 301 -5.23 -8.34 -5.86
N PRO A 302 -4.83 -7.13 -5.45
CA PRO A 302 -3.76 -6.38 -6.12
C PRO A 302 -2.39 -7.05 -6.12
N GLU A 303 -2.08 -7.91 -5.12
CA GLU A 303 -0.82 -8.67 -5.10
C GLU A 303 -0.63 -9.52 -6.37
N GLY A 304 -1.72 -9.97 -6.96
CA GLY A 304 -1.71 -10.73 -8.21
C GLY A 304 -1.10 -9.96 -9.38
N VAL A 305 -1.15 -8.62 -9.38
CA VAL A 305 -0.57 -7.77 -10.44
C VAL A 305 0.94 -7.94 -10.49
N ALA A 306 1.63 -8.02 -9.34
CA ALA A 306 3.07 -8.27 -9.30
C ALA A 306 3.42 -9.67 -9.82
N ALA A 307 2.61 -10.69 -9.48
CA ALA A 307 2.82 -12.05 -9.98
C ALA A 307 2.62 -12.12 -11.51
N VAL A 308 1.60 -11.44 -12.05
CA VAL A 308 1.40 -11.32 -13.51
C VAL A 308 2.55 -10.55 -14.16
N ALA A 309 2.99 -9.44 -13.57
CA ALA A 309 4.12 -8.66 -14.10
C ALA A 309 5.41 -9.48 -14.15
N ALA A 310 5.63 -10.39 -13.18
CA ALA A 310 6.74 -11.34 -13.19
C ALA A 310 6.57 -12.40 -14.30
N GLU A 311 5.39 -13.03 -14.41
CA GLU A 311 5.07 -14.02 -15.46
C GLU A 311 5.25 -13.43 -16.87
N GLU A 312 4.84 -12.19 -17.07
CA GLU A 312 4.88 -11.45 -18.33
C GLU A 312 6.23 -10.72 -18.57
N ARG A 313 7.21 -10.88 -17.65
CA ARG A 313 8.57 -10.29 -17.70
C ARG A 313 8.61 -8.76 -17.76
N VAL A 314 7.61 -8.09 -17.19
CA VAL A 314 7.52 -6.63 -17.19
C VAL A 314 7.93 -5.98 -15.88
N LEU A 315 8.36 -6.75 -14.85
CA LEU A 315 8.80 -6.20 -13.57
C LEU A 315 9.99 -5.24 -13.69
N SER A 316 10.92 -5.50 -14.61
CA SER A 316 12.09 -4.64 -14.84
C SER A 316 11.75 -3.26 -15.40
N TYR A 317 10.54 -3.09 -15.91
CA TYR A 317 10.03 -1.80 -16.42
C TYR A 317 9.25 -1.00 -15.36
N LEU A 318 9.25 -1.44 -14.10
CA LEU A 318 8.44 -0.83 -13.03
C LEU A 318 9.28 -0.66 -11.77
N THR A 319 8.98 0.37 -11.00
CA THR A 319 9.42 0.47 -9.60
C THR A 319 8.23 0.17 -8.70
N LEU A 320 8.18 -1.06 -8.17
CA LEU A 320 7.16 -1.42 -7.19
C LEU A 320 7.54 -0.82 -5.84
N THR A 321 6.53 -0.40 -5.07
CA THR A 321 6.73 0.18 -3.74
C THR A 321 5.78 -0.45 -2.73
N ALA A 322 6.20 -0.50 -1.47
CA ALA A 322 5.32 -0.86 -0.37
C ALA A 322 5.22 0.32 0.61
N GLU A 323 4.01 0.59 1.06
CA GLU A 323 3.66 1.80 1.84
C GLU A 323 4.52 2.05 3.08
N PRO A 324 5.04 1.03 3.83
CA PRO A 324 5.82 1.30 5.03
C PRO A 324 7.29 1.71 4.77
N GLY A 325 7.67 2.01 3.53
CA GLY A 325 8.97 2.59 3.21
C GLY A 325 9.86 1.77 2.29
N VAL A 326 9.32 0.78 1.56
CA VAL A 326 10.12 -0.03 0.62
C VAL A 326 9.99 0.49 -0.80
N ILE A 327 11.13 0.63 -1.48
CA ILE A 327 11.23 0.97 -2.89
C ILE A 327 11.95 -0.16 -3.62
N GLY A 328 11.36 -0.62 -4.72
CA GLY A 328 11.88 -1.72 -5.53
C GLY A 328 11.61 -3.11 -4.96
N GLY A 329 12.09 -4.10 -5.68
CA GLY A 329 11.94 -5.50 -5.32
C GLY A 329 10.53 -6.06 -5.56
N MET A 330 10.28 -7.24 -4.99
CA MET A 330 9.02 -7.97 -5.11
C MET A 330 8.24 -7.93 -3.81
N PRO A 331 7.12 -7.18 -3.74
CA PRO A 331 6.27 -7.11 -2.54
C PRO A 331 5.77 -8.48 -2.09
N GLN A 332 5.66 -8.67 -0.78
CA GLN A 332 5.24 -9.91 -0.16
C GLN A 332 3.86 -9.76 0.49
N GLY A 333 3.12 -10.86 0.57
CA GLY A 333 1.76 -10.91 1.13
C GLY A 333 1.67 -11.61 2.49
N GLY A 334 0.43 -11.72 3.00
CA GLY A 334 0.13 -12.35 4.28
C GLY A 334 0.82 -11.66 5.46
N LEU A 335 1.41 -12.42 6.39
CA LEU A 335 2.14 -11.86 7.55
C LEU A 335 3.53 -11.29 7.19
N ASN A 336 3.92 -11.34 5.91
CA ASN A 336 5.06 -10.63 5.34
C ASN A 336 4.63 -9.34 4.60
N PHE A 337 3.35 -8.97 4.59
CA PHE A 337 2.89 -7.77 3.91
C PHE A 337 3.60 -6.52 4.44
N GLY A 338 4.08 -5.70 3.50
CA GLY A 338 4.84 -4.48 3.77
C GLY A 338 6.33 -4.60 3.46
N VAL A 339 6.89 -5.81 3.29
CA VAL A 339 8.28 -6.00 2.84
C VAL A 339 8.35 -6.41 1.38
N SER A 340 9.53 -6.27 0.78
CA SER A 340 9.84 -6.81 -0.56
C SER A 340 11.06 -7.72 -0.50
N LEU A 341 11.08 -8.74 -1.35
CA LEU A 341 12.33 -9.43 -1.69
C LEU A 341 13.19 -8.51 -2.55
N ASN A 342 14.47 -8.42 -2.23
CA ASN A 342 15.43 -7.60 -2.97
C ASN A 342 15.06 -6.11 -3.07
N PRO A 343 14.72 -5.41 -1.99
CA PRO A 343 14.45 -3.98 -2.07
C PRO A 343 15.66 -3.23 -2.62
N ASP A 344 15.42 -2.15 -3.37
CA ASP A 344 16.47 -1.24 -3.83
C ASP A 344 16.79 -0.21 -2.75
N ALA A 345 15.78 0.21 -2.00
CA ALA A 345 15.94 1.08 -0.84
C ALA A 345 14.87 0.82 0.23
N VAL A 346 15.23 1.11 1.49
CA VAL A 346 14.31 1.17 2.62
C VAL A 346 14.44 2.55 3.24
N ILE A 347 13.37 3.32 3.21
CA ILE A 347 13.28 4.67 3.77
C ILE A 347 12.29 4.69 4.95
N GLN A 348 12.22 5.80 5.67
CA GLN A 348 11.24 5.94 6.75
C GLN A 348 9.82 6.02 6.20
N GLN A 349 8.86 5.45 6.93
CA GLN A 349 7.44 5.40 6.54
C GLN A 349 6.84 6.79 6.29
N ASN A 350 7.14 7.77 7.13
CA ASN A 350 6.69 9.15 6.93
C ASN A 350 7.26 9.79 5.64
N GLN A 351 8.50 9.47 5.26
CA GLN A 351 9.11 9.93 4.01
C GLN A 351 8.46 9.27 2.78
N GLN A 352 8.13 7.98 2.89
CA GLN A 352 7.39 7.28 1.84
C GLN A 352 6.03 7.94 1.60
N PHE A 353 5.31 8.31 2.68
CA PHE A 353 4.04 9.00 2.55
C PHE A 353 4.18 10.45 2.10
N ASP A 354 5.28 11.16 2.43
CA ASP A 354 5.56 12.47 1.83
C ASP A 354 5.70 12.36 0.31
N PHE A 355 6.38 11.31 -0.17
CA PHE A 355 6.52 11.04 -1.59
C PHE A 355 5.18 10.69 -2.25
N TYR A 356 4.35 9.85 -1.61
CA TYR A 356 3.03 9.47 -2.12
C TYR A 356 2.06 10.64 -2.15
N ASP A 357 1.95 11.38 -1.04
CA ASP A 357 1.04 12.52 -0.89
C ASP A 357 1.41 13.67 -1.84
N GLY A 358 2.70 13.78 -2.20
CA GLY A 358 3.22 14.71 -3.21
C GLY A 358 2.95 14.31 -4.66
N GLY A 359 2.26 13.17 -4.92
CA GLY A 359 1.95 12.68 -6.27
C GLY A 359 3.06 11.83 -6.90
N GLY A 360 3.91 11.19 -6.08
CA GLY A 360 5.02 10.34 -6.55
C GLY A 360 4.59 8.99 -7.10
N LEU A 361 3.32 8.59 -6.94
CA LEU A 361 2.79 7.35 -7.51
C LEU A 361 2.19 7.61 -8.89
N ASP A 362 2.73 6.97 -9.91
CA ASP A 362 2.14 6.99 -11.25
C ASP A 362 0.87 6.13 -11.31
N MET A 363 0.84 5.03 -10.54
CA MET A 363 -0.35 4.18 -10.41
C MET A 363 -0.41 3.55 -9.02
N ALA A 364 -1.64 3.40 -8.52
CA ALA A 364 -1.93 2.49 -7.43
C ALA A 364 -2.97 1.46 -7.87
N CYS A 365 -2.76 0.19 -7.47
CA CYS A 365 -3.76 -0.86 -7.58
C CYS A 365 -4.17 -1.29 -6.18
N LEU A 366 -5.43 -1.07 -5.80
CA LEU A 366 -5.92 -1.29 -4.45
C LEU A 366 -7.15 -2.22 -4.45
N GLY A 367 -7.35 -2.92 -3.32
CA GLY A 367 -8.56 -3.70 -3.13
C GLY A 367 -9.81 -2.82 -3.00
N MET A 368 -10.99 -3.38 -3.31
CA MET A 368 -12.28 -2.79 -2.99
C MET A 368 -13.19 -3.83 -2.36
N ALA A 369 -13.93 -3.41 -1.33
CA ALA A 369 -14.93 -4.28 -0.73
C ALA A 369 -16.36 -3.83 -1.04
N GLN A 370 -16.61 -2.52 -1.13
CA GLN A 370 -17.85 -1.92 -1.60
C GLN A 370 -17.53 -0.76 -2.54
N ALA A 371 -18.38 -0.52 -3.55
CA ALA A 371 -18.36 0.66 -4.40
C ALA A 371 -19.79 1.10 -4.68
N ASP A 372 -20.03 2.42 -4.86
CA ASP A 372 -21.33 2.98 -5.19
C ASP A 372 -21.37 3.70 -6.54
N GLY A 373 -22.56 4.18 -6.93
CA GLY A 373 -22.78 4.85 -8.21
C GLY A 373 -22.05 6.19 -8.38
N GLN A 374 -21.58 6.79 -7.29
CA GLN A 374 -20.74 7.99 -7.32
C GLN A 374 -19.24 7.66 -7.49
N GLY A 375 -18.90 6.37 -7.43
CA GLY A 375 -17.52 5.88 -7.48
C GLY A 375 -16.82 5.94 -6.13
N ASN A 376 -17.53 6.12 -5.03
CA ASN A 376 -16.94 5.98 -3.69
C ASN A 376 -16.58 4.51 -3.43
N VAL A 377 -15.54 4.29 -2.62
CA VAL A 377 -15.10 2.95 -2.22
C VAL A 377 -15.00 2.87 -0.71
N ASN A 378 -15.40 1.74 -0.15
CA ASN A 378 -15.22 1.35 1.24
C ASN A 378 -14.30 0.12 1.34
N VAL A 379 -13.30 0.22 2.23
CA VAL A 379 -12.44 -0.90 2.66
C VAL A 379 -12.27 -0.91 4.18
N SER A 380 -12.78 0.09 4.90
CA SER A 380 -12.41 0.37 6.30
C SER A 380 -13.37 -0.20 7.33
N ARG A 381 -14.67 -0.31 7.00
CA ARG A 381 -15.71 -0.77 7.94
C ARG A 381 -16.85 -1.50 7.24
N PHE A 382 -17.27 -2.67 7.75
CA PHE A 382 -18.35 -3.50 7.22
C PHE A 382 -19.20 -3.99 8.39
N GLY A 383 -20.34 -3.37 8.62
CA GLY A 383 -21.16 -3.64 9.78
C GLY A 383 -20.35 -3.52 11.08
N LYS A 384 -20.15 -4.63 11.78
CA LYS A 384 -19.33 -4.70 13.00
C LYS A 384 -17.84 -4.98 12.75
N ARG A 385 -17.43 -5.29 11.53
CA ARG A 385 -16.03 -5.54 11.21
C ARG A 385 -15.30 -4.23 10.97
N LEU A 386 -14.33 -3.93 11.80
CA LEU A 386 -13.43 -2.80 11.67
C LEU A 386 -12.10 -3.27 11.06
N ALA A 387 -11.81 -2.85 9.83
CA ALA A 387 -10.53 -3.09 9.18
C ALA A 387 -9.59 -1.88 9.29
N GLY A 388 -10.15 -0.68 9.26
CA GLY A 388 -9.40 0.57 9.20
C GLY A 388 -8.86 0.88 7.81
N ALA A 389 -8.52 2.14 7.58
CA ALA A 389 -8.08 2.61 6.28
C ALA A 389 -6.62 2.26 5.95
N GLY A 390 -5.74 2.15 6.94
CA GLY A 390 -4.31 2.02 6.69
C GLY A 390 -3.79 3.18 5.83
N GLY A 391 -2.93 2.87 4.86
CA GLY A 391 -2.45 3.83 3.86
C GLY A 391 -3.39 4.07 2.69
N PHE A 392 -4.54 3.40 2.66
CA PHE A 392 -5.46 3.44 1.51
C PHE A 392 -5.88 4.86 1.11
N ILE A 393 -6.22 5.72 2.07
CA ILE A 393 -6.66 7.10 1.78
C ILE A 393 -5.52 7.92 1.17
N ASN A 394 -4.31 7.89 1.77
CA ASN A 394 -3.13 8.57 1.25
C ASN A 394 -2.85 8.15 -0.21
N ILE A 395 -2.79 6.83 -0.43
CA ILE A 395 -2.42 6.23 -1.71
C ILE A 395 -3.49 6.50 -2.78
N SER A 396 -4.76 6.19 -2.46
CA SER A 396 -5.86 6.31 -3.43
C SER A 396 -6.14 7.75 -3.83
N GLN A 397 -6.03 8.70 -2.89
CA GLN A 397 -6.30 10.10 -3.15
C GLN A 397 -5.22 10.76 -4.01
N ASN A 398 -3.95 10.31 -3.91
CA ASN A 398 -2.80 11.01 -4.48
C ASN A 398 -2.10 10.29 -5.65
N ALA A 399 -2.44 9.02 -5.94
CA ALA A 399 -1.93 8.34 -7.12
C ALA A 399 -2.45 9.01 -8.41
N ARG A 400 -1.59 9.15 -9.42
CA ARG A 400 -1.96 9.76 -10.71
C ARG A 400 -2.99 8.94 -11.48
N LYS A 401 -2.97 7.61 -11.33
CA LYS A 401 -3.96 6.67 -11.86
C LYS A 401 -4.32 5.67 -10.76
N LEU A 402 -5.60 5.35 -10.63
CA LEU A 402 -6.09 4.43 -9.62
C LEU A 402 -6.85 3.26 -10.26
N VAL A 403 -6.52 2.04 -9.85
CA VAL A 403 -7.21 0.81 -10.23
C VAL A 403 -7.70 0.13 -8.96
N PHE A 404 -9.00 0.01 -8.79
CA PHE A 404 -9.60 -0.86 -7.79
C PHE A 404 -9.76 -2.26 -8.37
N ALA A 405 -9.21 -3.27 -7.70
CA ALA A 405 -9.22 -4.67 -8.12
C ALA A 405 -9.96 -5.55 -7.11
N GLY A 406 -10.93 -6.31 -7.57
CA GLY A 406 -11.71 -7.20 -6.71
C GLY A 406 -12.72 -8.01 -7.49
N THR A 407 -13.19 -9.12 -6.91
CA THR A 407 -14.30 -9.88 -7.48
C THR A 407 -15.57 -9.02 -7.51
N PHE A 408 -16.45 -9.27 -8.45
CA PHE A 408 -17.69 -8.50 -8.62
C PHE A 408 -18.65 -8.67 -7.43
N THR A 409 -18.78 -9.91 -6.95
CA THR A 409 -19.48 -10.24 -5.71
C THR A 409 -18.54 -10.95 -4.74
N ALA A 410 -18.89 -11.01 -3.46
CA ALA A 410 -18.09 -11.64 -2.42
C ALA A 410 -18.84 -12.78 -1.71
N GLY A 411 -18.11 -13.57 -0.94
CA GLY A 411 -18.71 -14.61 -0.10
C GLY A 411 -19.04 -15.90 -0.84
N GLY A 412 -18.05 -16.45 -1.55
CA GLY A 412 -18.14 -17.78 -2.16
C GLY A 412 -18.43 -17.78 -3.66
N LEU A 413 -18.07 -16.70 -4.36
CA LEU A 413 -18.05 -16.69 -5.81
C LEU A 413 -17.18 -17.83 -6.34
N GLN A 414 -17.68 -18.53 -7.35
CA GLN A 414 -16.95 -19.55 -8.10
C GLN A 414 -17.15 -19.32 -9.59
N VAL A 415 -16.07 -19.29 -10.33
CA VAL A 415 -16.08 -19.12 -11.78
C VAL A 415 -15.41 -20.31 -12.46
N ALA A 416 -15.74 -20.52 -13.73
CA ALA A 416 -15.00 -21.39 -14.63
C ALA A 416 -14.58 -20.57 -15.86
N ILE A 417 -13.40 -20.85 -16.37
CA ILE A 417 -12.88 -20.24 -17.60
C ILE A 417 -12.65 -21.40 -18.57
N GLU A 418 -13.49 -21.48 -19.60
CA GLU A 418 -13.53 -22.58 -20.57
C GLU A 418 -13.58 -21.97 -21.98
N ASP A 419 -12.72 -22.41 -22.87
CA ASP A 419 -12.64 -21.94 -24.27
C ASP A 419 -12.52 -20.40 -24.40
N GLY A 420 -11.78 -19.77 -23.47
CA GLY A 420 -11.59 -18.33 -23.46
C GLY A 420 -12.82 -17.52 -23.02
N ARG A 421 -13.79 -18.15 -22.39
CA ARG A 421 -15.01 -17.56 -21.87
C ARG A 421 -15.16 -17.74 -20.37
N LEU A 422 -15.64 -16.69 -19.71
CA LEU A 422 -15.97 -16.74 -18.28
C LEU A 422 -17.40 -17.27 -18.11
N ARG A 423 -17.58 -18.13 -17.12
CA ARG A 423 -18.89 -18.63 -16.69
C ARG A 423 -18.98 -18.56 -15.16
N ILE A 424 -20.05 -17.98 -14.64
CA ILE A 424 -20.34 -17.98 -13.20
C ILE A 424 -20.91 -19.37 -12.84
N VAL A 425 -20.17 -20.11 -12.03
CA VAL A 425 -20.60 -21.43 -11.51
C VAL A 425 -21.49 -21.24 -10.28
N ARG A 426 -21.09 -20.34 -9.40
CA ARG A 426 -21.86 -19.96 -8.22
C ARG A 426 -21.63 -18.48 -7.93
N GLU A 427 -22.71 -17.72 -7.76
CA GLU A 427 -22.66 -16.31 -7.41
C GLU A 427 -22.23 -16.12 -5.95
N GLY A 428 -21.53 -15.03 -5.68
CA GLY A 428 -21.19 -14.61 -4.33
C GLY A 428 -22.43 -14.14 -3.55
N ARG A 429 -22.45 -14.38 -2.26
CA ARG A 429 -23.60 -14.06 -1.39
C ARG A 429 -23.76 -12.56 -1.11
N SER A 430 -22.69 -11.78 -1.27
CA SER A 430 -22.68 -10.36 -0.93
C SER A 430 -22.40 -9.52 -2.16
N ARG A 431 -23.26 -8.54 -2.41
CA ARG A 431 -23.05 -7.50 -3.42
C ARG A 431 -21.94 -6.55 -2.96
N LYS A 432 -21.15 -6.08 -3.91
CA LYS A 432 -20.09 -5.09 -3.67
C LYS A 432 -20.41 -3.74 -4.33
N PHE A 433 -21.16 -3.76 -5.43
CA PHE A 433 -21.67 -2.56 -6.08
C PHE A 433 -23.06 -2.26 -5.52
N ILE A 434 -23.09 -1.37 -4.51
CA ILE A 434 -24.26 -1.09 -3.67
C ILE A 434 -24.73 0.35 -3.85
N GLU A 435 -25.94 0.69 -3.41
CA GLU A 435 -26.54 2.01 -3.58
C GLU A 435 -25.67 3.11 -2.95
N ALA A 436 -25.20 2.90 -1.72
CA ALA A 436 -24.25 3.77 -1.02
C ALA A 436 -23.31 2.92 -0.18
N VAL A 437 -22.00 3.25 -0.19
CA VAL A 437 -21.01 2.57 0.64
C VAL A 437 -21.26 2.83 2.13
N GLU A 438 -21.04 1.82 2.98
CA GLU A 438 -21.25 1.96 4.43
C GLU A 438 -20.33 3.01 5.08
N GLN A 439 -19.13 3.19 4.53
CA GLN A 439 -18.19 4.22 4.95
C GLN A 439 -17.38 4.69 3.74
N VAL A 440 -17.21 5.99 3.55
CA VAL A 440 -16.43 6.53 2.43
C VAL A 440 -14.95 6.51 2.78
N THR A 441 -14.21 5.50 2.29
CA THR A 441 -12.75 5.44 2.42
C THR A 441 -12.06 6.13 1.25
N PHE A 442 -12.66 6.11 0.06
CA PHE A 442 -12.25 6.87 -1.13
C PHE A 442 -13.44 7.65 -1.67
N SER A 443 -13.24 8.91 -2.00
CA SER A 443 -14.27 9.78 -2.57
C SER A 443 -14.16 9.85 -4.10
N GLY A 444 -15.11 9.23 -4.80
CA GLY A 444 -15.23 9.35 -6.26
C GLY A 444 -15.55 10.77 -6.71
N GLY A 445 -16.25 11.56 -5.89
CA GLY A 445 -16.52 12.97 -6.15
C GLY A 445 -15.23 13.80 -6.21
N LEU A 446 -14.36 13.66 -5.19
CA LEU A 446 -13.07 14.38 -5.15
C LEU A 446 -12.16 13.96 -6.33
N ALA A 447 -12.11 12.66 -6.65
CA ALA A 447 -11.35 12.17 -7.80
C ALA A 447 -11.83 12.78 -9.12
N GLY A 448 -13.15 12.96 -9.26
CA GLY A 448 -13.71 13.64 -10.43
C GLY A 448 -13.35 15.11 -10.54
N GLU A 449 -13.30 15.83 -9.44
CA GLU A 449 -12.88 17.25 -9.40
C GLU A 449 -11.41 17.43 -9.75
N THR A 450 -10.57 16.48 -9.31
CA THR A 450 -9.12 16.50 -9.60
C THR A 450 -8.77 15.90 -10.97
N GLY A 451 -9.74 15.30 -11.67
CA GLY A 451 -9.51 14.65 -12.96
C GLY A 451 -8.74 13.33 -12.87
N GLN A 452 -8.67 12.70 -11.69
CA GLN A 452 -7.96 11.45 -11.49
C GLN A 452 -8.65 10.30 -12.26
N PRO A 453 -7.92 9.57 -13.13
CA PRO A 453 -8.45 8.37 -13.79
C PRO A 453 -8.64 7.24 -12.77
N VAL A 454 -9.87 6.72 -12.66
CA VAL A 454 -10.22 5.63 -11.72
C VAL A 454 -10.93 4.51 -12.46
N PHE A 455 -10.39 3.28 -12.31
CA PHE A 455 -10.94 2.05 -12.87
C PHE A 455 -11.34 1.08 -11.77
N TYR A 456 -12.41 0.32 -12.01
CA TYR A 456 -12.91 -0.74 -11.14
C TYR A 456 -12.89 -2.03 -11.93
N VAL A 457 -11.89 -2.87 -11.67
CA VAL A 457 -11.59 -4.08 -12.43
C VAL A 457 -12.09 -5.31 -11.66
N THR A 458 -12.96 -6.06 -12.32
CA THR A 458 -13.48 -7.34 -11.81
C THR A 458 -13.22 -8.47 -12.81
N GLU A 459 -13.54 -9.69 -12.44
CA GLU A 459 -13.43 -10.85 -13.32
C GLU A 459 -14.38 -10.78 -14.52
N ARG A 460 -15.51 -10.05 -14.38
CA ARG A 460 -16.59 -10.04 -15.39
C ARG A 460 -16.76 -8.72 -16.14
N CYS A 461 -16.28 -7.63 -15.58
CA CYS A 461 -16.40 -6.32 -16.23
C CYS A 461 -15.39 -5.31 -15.68
N VAL A 462 -15.22 -4.22 -16.42
CA VAL A 462 -14.51 -3.03 -15.99
C VAL A 462 -15.48 -1.85 -15.99
N LEU A 463 -15.54 -1.14 -14.84
CA LEU A 463 -16.20 0.15 -14.78
C LEU A 463 -15.13 1.25 -14.66
N ARG A 464 -15.48 2.45 -15.14
CA ARG A 464 -14.67 3.66 -15.05
C ARG A 464 -15.47 4.78 -14.42
N ARG A 465 -14.85 5.55 -13.55
CA ARG A 465 -15.44 6.77 -13.04
C ARG A 465 -15.32 7.87 -14.11
N THR A 466 -16.45 8.47 -14.49
CA THR A 466 -16.54 9.59 -15.45
C THR A 466 -17.16 10.81 -14.79
N ALA A 467 -17.19 11.96 -15.46
CA ALA A 467 -17.87 13.15 -14.96
C ALA A 467 -19.36 12.91 -14.66
N GLU A 468 -19.99 11.98 -15.38
CA GLU A 468 -21.43 11.67 -15.28
C GLU A 468 -21.75 10.55 -14.27
N GLY A 469 -20.72 9.84 -13.74
CA GLY A 469 -20.89 8.71 -12.82
C GLY A 469 -20.06 7.50 -13.19
N MET A 470 -20.50 6.33 -12.75
CA MET A 470 -19.86 5.05 -13.07
C MET A 470 -20.30 4.55 -14.44
N GLU A 471 -19.36 4.31 -15.35
CA GLU A 471 -19.59 3.80 -16.70
C GLU A 471 -19.05 2.38 -16.85
N LEU A 472 -19.88 1.48 -17.39
CA LEU A 472 -19.48 0.13 -17.78
C LEU A 472 -18.74 0.21 -19.13
N THR A 473 -17.43 -0.04 -19.12
CA THR A 473 -16.56 0.13 -20.31
C THR A 473 -16.15 -1.17 -20.96
N GLU A 474 -16.07 -2.26 -20.19
CA GLU A 474 -15.67 -3.56 -20.72
C GLU A 474 -16.49 -4.69 -20.08
N VAL A 475 -16.72 -5.76 -20.86
CA VAL A 475 -17.47 -6.96 -20.45
C VAL A 475 -16.69 -8.21 -20.82
N ALA A 476 -16.57 -9.17 -19.90
CA ALA A 476 -15.88 -10.43 -20.13
C ALA A 476 -16.63 -11.30 -21.16
N PRO A 477 -15.90 -12.03 -22.02
CA PRO A 477 -16.50 -13.00 -22.93
C PRO A 477 -17.34 -14.03 -22.15
N GLY A 478 -18.58 -14.26 -22.58
CA GLY A 478 -19.52 -15.20 -21.93
C GLY A 478 -20.51 -14.56 -20.97
N MET A 479 -20.31 -13.27 -20.60
CA MET A 479 -21.20 -12.56 -19.69
C MET A 479 -22.33 -11.83 -20.43
N ASP A 480 -23.54 -11.89 -19.86
CA ASP A 480 -24.69 -11.07 -20.24
C ASP A 480 -24.79 -9.85 -19.32
N ILE A 481 -24.91 -8.66 -19.90
CA ILE A 481 -24.92 -7.40 -19.14
C ILE A 481 -26.10 -7.36 -18.18
N GLY A 482 -27.30 -7.76 -18.61
CA GLY A 482 -28.51 -7.71 -17.79
C GLY A 482 -28.46 -8.71 -16.63
N ARG A 483 -28.19 -9.98 -16.98
CA ARG A 483 -28.25 -11.10 -16.04
C ARG A 483 -27.03 -11.14 -15.11
N ASP A 484 -25.80 -10.97 -15.65
CA ASP A 484 -24.58 -11.28 -14.91
C ASP A 484 -23.93 -10.03 -14.27
N ILE A 485 -24.37 -8.81 -14.69
CA ILE A 485 -23.83 -7.55 -14.18
C ILE A 485 -24.94 -6.75 -13.50
N LEU A 486 -25.93 -6.22 -14.26
CA LEU A 486 -26.91 -5.29 -13.71
C LEU A 486 -27.82 -5.92 -12.64
N ALA A 487 -28.14 -7.20 -12.73
CA ALA A 487 -28.93 -7.92 -11.71
C ALA A 487 -28.21 -8.04 -10.35
N HIS A 488 -26.88 -7.86 -10.31
CA HIS A 488 -26.05 -8.00 -9.10
C HIS A 488 -25.48 -6.67 -8.60
N MET A 489 -26.02 -5.53 -9.09
CA MET A 489 -25.71 -4.17 -8.63
C MET A 489 -26.96 -3.53 -8.02
N ASP A 490 -26.77 -2.63 -7.05
CA ASP A 490 -27.86 -1.86 -6.43
C ASP A 490 -28.02 -0.46 -7.07
N PHE A 491 -27.16 -0.10 -8.02
CA PHE A 491 -27.29 1.08 -8.86
C PHE A 491 -27.14 0.73 -10.35
N ARG A 492 -27.56 1.62 -11.22
CA ARG A 492 -27.45 1.44 -12.66
C ARG A 492 -26.27 2.25 -13.20
N PRO A 493 -25.19 1.62 -13.68
CA PRO A 493 -24.09 2.32 -14.33
C PRO A 493 -24.52 2.86 -15.69
N ILE A 494 -23.76 3.81 -16.22
CA ILE A 494 -23.88 4.26 -17.60
C ILE A 494 -23.43 3.12 -18.52
N VAL A 495 -24.22 2.77 -19.52
CA VAL A 495 -23.91 1.71 -20.50
C VAL A 495 -24.05 2.30 -21.90
N ARG A 496 -22.90 2.53 -22.58
CA ARG A 496 -22.85 3.21 -23.89
C ARG A 496 -22.15 2.38 -24.95
N ASP A 497 -22.15 1.17 -25.05
CA ASP A 497 -21.37 0.32 -25.96
C ASP A 497 -20.06 -0.19 -25.31
N PRO A 498 -20.19 -0.99 -24.23
CA PRO A 498 -19.03 -1.56 -23.58
C PRO A 498 -18.30 -2.56 -24.50
N ARG A 499 -16.97 -2.44 -24.54
CA ARG A 499 -16.13 -3.32 -25.36
C ARG A 499 -16.01 -4.70 -24.72
N PRO A 500 -15.75 -5.77 -25.49
CA PRO A 500 -15.30 -7.02 -24.90
C PRO A 500 -13.93 -6.82 -24.21
N MET A 501 -13.75 -7.42 -23.04
CA MET A 501 -12.43 -7.52 -22.41
C MET A 501 -11.48 -8.28 -23.33
N ASN A 502 -10.17 -7.96 -23.27
CA ASN A 502 -9.18 -8.61 -24.10
C ASN A 502 -9.24 -10.15 -23.92
N PRO A 503 -9.47 -10.94 -24.98
CA PRO A 503 -9.65 -12.39 -24.89
C PRO A 503 -8.42 -13.12 -24.31
N ARG A 504 -7.21 -12.54 -24.41
CA ARG A 504 -6.00 -13.13 -23.82
C ARG A 504 -6.01 -13.18 -22.28
N LEU A 505 -6.86 -12.39 -21.62
CA LEU A 505 -7.05 -12.45 -20.17
C LEU A 505 -7.57 -13.83 -19.73
N PHE A 506 -8.29 -14.51 -20.60
CA PHE A 506 -9.01 -15.77 -20.35
C PHE A 506 -8.31 -16.98 -20.97
N GLN A 507 -7.07 -16.86 -21.39
CA GLN A 507 -6.27 -17.95 -21.96
C GLN A 507 -5.20 -18.41 -20.96
N PRO A 508 -4.81 -19.71 -20.97
CA PRO A 508 -3.75 -20.21 -20.08
C PRO A 508 -2.38 -19.60 -20.39
N GLU A 509 -2.10 -19.30 -21.67
CA GLU A 509 -0.82 -18.75 -22.12
C GLU A 509 -0.58 -17.32 -21.61
N PRO A 510 0.68 -16.86 -21.53
CA PRO A 510 1.00 -15.46 -21.27
C PRO A 510 0.31 -14.53 -22.27
N MET A 511 -0.17 -13.40 -21.81
CA MET A 511 -0.96 -12.48 -22.65
C MET A 511 -0.11 -11.57 -23.55
N GLY A 512 1.22 -11.58 -23.38
CA GLY A 512 2.13 -10.69 -24.10
C GLY A 512 2.03 -9.25 -23.62
N LEU A 513 1.93 -9.07 -22.30
CA LEU A 513 1.79 -7.77 -21.65
C LEU A 513 2.94 -6.83 -21.96
N GLU A 514 4.16 -7.36 -22.13
CA GLU A 514 5.33 -6.58 -22.52
C GLU A 514 5.08 -5.80 -23.81
N ARG A 515 4.57 -6.48 -24.84
CA ARG A 515 4.24 -5.84 -26.12
C ARG A 515 3.17 -4.77 -25.98
N TRP A 516 2.20 -5.03 -25.11
CA TRP A 516 1.11 -4.09 -24.82
C TRP A 516 1.63 -2.83 -24.12
N LEU A 517 2.40 -2.99 -23.04
CA LEU A 517 2.88 -1.88 -22.20
C LEU A 517 3.90 -1.01 -22.91
N LEU A 518 4.78 -1.62 -23.71
CA LEU A 518 5.82 -0.88 -24.43
C LEU A 518 5.29 -0.25 -25.73
N GLY A 519 3.99 -0.40 -26.01
CA GLY A 519 3.39 0.09 -27.24
C GLY A 519 3.95 -0.61 -28.46
N LEU A 520 4.46 -1.83 -28.30
CA LEU A 520 5.13 -2.64 -29.32
C LEU A 520 4.15 -3.33 -30.26
N GLY A 521 2.96 -2.80 -30.43
CA GLY A 521 2.16 -2.99 -31.65
C GLY A 521 2.83 -2.25 -32.81
N LEU A 522 4.12 -2.54 -33.06
CA LEU A 522 4.88 -1.94 -34.16
C LEU A 522 4.18 -2.14 -35.49
N ALA A 523 3.44 -3.22 -35.65
CA ALA A 523 2.63 -3.47 -36.82
C ALA A 523 1.63 -2.34 -37.12
N ASP A 524 1.03 -1.78 -36.10
CA ASP A 524 0.05 -0.68 -36.19
C ASP A 524 0.72 0.71 -36.33
N ARG A 525 2.02 0.79 -36.02
CA ARG A 525 2.83 2.01 -36.13
C ARG A 525 3.62 2.10 -37.41
N ILE A 526 3.55 1.07 -38.25
CA ILE A 526 4.23 1.01 -39.56
C ILE A 526 3.18 0.96 -40.67
N SER A 527 3.12 2.01 -41.46
CA SER A 527 2.25 2.09 -42.64
C SER A 527 3.06 2.28 -43.93
N TYR A 528 2.60 1.69 -45.01
CA TYR A 528 3.25 1.80 -46.32
C TYR A 528 2.34 2.48 -47.33
N ASP A 529 2.83 3.60 -47.85
CA ASP A 529 2.20 4.29 -48.98
C ASP A 529 2.83 3.77 -50.30
N ALA A 530 2.05 2.99 -51.04
CA ALA A 530 2.49 2.37 -52.27
C ALA A 530 2.67 3.36 -53.43
N GLU A 531 1.92 4.47 -53.43
CA GLU A 531 2.00 5.49 -54.48
C GLU A 531 3.30 6.31 -54.35
N ARG A 532 3.64 6.66 -53.11
CA ARG A 532 4.87 7.40 -52.77
C ARG A 532 6.07 6.50 -52.55
N ASN A 533 5.89 5.20 -52.55
CA ASN A 533 6.88 4.20 -52.18
C ASN A 533 7.58 4.50 -50.84
N THR A 534 6.80 4.90 -49.85
CA THR A 534 7.29 5.40 -48.55
C THR A 534 6.77 4.54 -47.40
N LEU A 535 7.68 4.06 -46.57
CA LEU A 535 7.37 3.39 -45.29
C LEU A 535 7.41 4.42 -44.17
N PHE A 536 6.28 4.62 -43.51
CA PHE A 536 6.15 5.49 -42.34
C PHE A 536 6.24 4.65 -41.10
N ILE A 537 7.10 5.08 -40.16
CA ILE A 537 7.24 4.47 -38.83
C ILE A 537 7.00 5.54 -37.78
N ASN A 538 6.05 5.28 -36.88
CA ASN A 538 5.75 6.20 -35.78
C ASN A 538 6.31 5.66 -34.45
N TYR A 539 7.43 6.21 -33.98
CA TYR A 539 8.01 5.94 -32.67
C TYR A 539 7.59 6.96 -31.59
N GLU A 540 6.54 7.72 -31.84
CA GLU A 540 6.03 8.70 -30.86
C GLU A 540 5.81 8.05 -29.49
N GLY A 541 6.46 8.62 -28.45
CA GLY A 541 6.38 8.13 -27.08
C GLY A 541 6.98 6.72 -26.85
N PHE A 542 7.74 6.19 -27.81
CA PHE A 542 8.38 4.88 -27.70
C PHE A 542 9.65 4.94 -26.88
N HIS A 543 9.86 3.99 -25.98
CA HIS A 543 11.07 3.90 -25.15
C HIS A 543 11.78 2.58 -25.37
N VAL A 544 13.03 2.61 -25.81
CA VAL A 544 13.91 1.46 -26.04
C VAL A 544 14.90 1.33 -24.88
N ARG A 545 14.85 0.24 -24.15
CA ARG A 545 15.61 0.03 -22.90
C ARG A 545 16.55 -1.15 -22.93
N ALA A 546 16.19 -2.21 -23.67
CA ALA A 546 16.92 -3.46 -23.72
C ALA A 546 17.28 -3.83 -25.16
N LEU A 547 18.30 -4.69 -25.32
CA LEU A 547 18.68 -5.22 -26.64
C LEU A 547 17.53 -5.98 -27.32
N ASP A 548 16.68 -6.62 -26.53
CA ASP A 548 15.49 -7.33 -27.04
C ASP A 548 14.47 -6.36 -27.69
N ASP A 549 14.36 -5.13 -27.20
CA ASP A 549 13.52 -4.09 -27.78
C ASP A 549 14.07 -3.68 -29.17
N VAL A 550 15.39 -3.49 -29.26
CA VAL A 550 16.09 -3.17 -30.50
C VAL A 550 15.88 -4.28 -31.54
N GLU A 551 16.08 -5.52 -31.11
CA GLU A 551 15.95 -6.70 -31.97
C GLU A 551 14.52 -6.90 -32.47
N MET A 552 13.52 -6.60 -31.65
CA MET A 552 12.12 -6.69 -32.01
C MET A 552 11.75 -5.62 -33.04
N VAL A 553 12.18 -4.35 -32.82
CA VAL A 553 11.95 -3.28 -33.80
C VAL A 553 12.60 -3.64 -35.12
N ARG A 554 13.86 -4.08 -35.10
CA ARG A 554 14.59 -4.51 -36.29
C ARG A 554 13.83 -5.59 -37.04
N ARG A 555 13.39 -6.63 -36.35
CA ARG A 555 12.68 -7.78 -36.95
C ARG A 555 11.37 -7.38 -37.62
N GLU A 556 10.58 -6.51 -37.00
CA GLU A 556 9.31 -6.04 -37.54
C GLU A 556 9.50 -5.15 -38.77
N VAL A 557 10.44 -4.19 -38.72
CA VAL A 557 10.75 -3.31 -39.84
C VAL A 557 11.30 -4.11 -41.01
N GLU A 558 12.21 -5.05 -40.77
CA GLU A 558 12.75 -5.94 -41.83
C GLU A 558 11.66 -6.84 -42.43
N ALA A 559 10.73 -7.35 -41.61
CA ALA A 559 9.61 -8.15 -42.14
C ALA A 559 8.73 -7.34 -43.07
N ARG A 560 8.44 -6.07 -42.75
CA ARG A 560 7.69 -5.15 -43.61
C ARG A 560 8.46 -4.83 -44.88
N CYS A 561 9.75 -4.51 -44.77
CA CYS A 561 10.59 -4.24 -45.95
C CYS A 561 10.68 -5.46 -46.87
N ARG A 562 10.82 -6.67 -46.33
CA ARG A 562 10.81 -7.93 -47.08
C ARG A 562 9.48 -8.17 -47.79
N ALA A 563 8.35 -7.90 -47.14
CA ALA A 563 7.02 -8.04 -47.73
C ALA A 563 6.79 -7.06 -48.88
N ILE A 564 7.36 -5.86 -48.84
CA ILE A 564 7.30 -4.87 -49.93
C ILE A 564 8.17 -5.28 -51.11
N GLY A 565 9.29 -5.95 -50.88
CA GLY A 565 10.14 -6.54 -51.92
C GLY A 565 10.90 -5.54 -52.80
N ARG A 566 10.91 -4.26 -52.47
CA ARG A 566 11.65 -3.20 -53.19
C ARG A 566 12.22 -2.16 -52.25
N ARG A 567 13.20 -1.38 -52.67
CA ARG A 567 13.77 -0.28 -51.89
C ARG A 567 12.72 0.80 -51.68
N VAL A 568 12.55 1.25 -50.44
CA VAL A 568 11.56 2.24 -50.01
C VAL A 568 12.23 3.48 -49.43
N ALA A 569 11.56 4.63 -49.49
CA ALA A 569 11.87 5.78 -48.67
C ALA A 569 11.35 5.54 -47.26
N LEU A 570 12.09 5.98 -46.23
CA LEU A 570 11.73 5.82 -44.84
C LEU A 570 11.43 7.19 -44.25
N VAL A 571 10.26 7.33 -43.61
CA VAL A 571 9.88 8.51 -42.80
C VAL A 571 9.61 8.02 -41.40
N VAL A 572 10.32 8.57 -40.40
CA VAL A 572 10.24 8.14 -39.01
C VAL A 572 9.87 9.33 -38.13
N ASN A 573 8.83 9.15 -37.33
CA ASN A 573 8.48 10.08 -36.27
C ASN A 573 9.13 9.64 -34.95
N TYR A 574 9.99 10.50 -34.39
CA TYR A 574 10.67 10.31 -33.10
C TYR A 574 10.16 11.23 -31.99
N ASP A 575 8.96 11.81 -32.13
CA ASP A 575 8.44 12.73 -31.12
C ASP A 575 8.24 12.01 -29.77
N GLY A 576 8.87 12.53 -28.70
CA GLY A 576 8.85 11.88 -27.38
C GLY A 576 9.55 10.50 -27.31
N PHE A 577 10.28 10.08 -28.34
CA PHE A 577 11.09 8.86 -28.33
C PHE A 577 12.23 8.96 -27.32
N THR A 578 12.45 7.90 -26.57
CA THR A 578 13.56 7.79 -25.63
C THR A 578 14.34 6.50 -25.82
N LEU A 579 15.67 6.58 -25.63
CA LEU A 579 16.60 5.48 -25.83
C LEU A 579 17.57 5.43 -24.66
N ASP A 580 17.62 4.29 -23.98
CA ASP A 580 18.59 4.12 -22.88
C ASP A 580 20.01 4.04 -23.43
N GLN A 581 20.95 4.67 -22.72
CA GLN A 581 22.34 4.72 -23.15
C GLN A 581 22.97 3.33 -23.33
N ALA A 582 22.54 2.35 -22.53
CA ALA A 582 23.04 0.97 -22.59
C ALA A 582 22.75 0.25 -23.94
N VAL A 583 21.77 0.72 -24.70
CA VAL A 583 21.36 0.09 -25.99
C VAL A 583 21.53 1.02 -27.20
N SER A 584 22.08 2.21 -26.97
CA SER A 584 22.27 3.22 -28.02
C SER A 584 23.09 2.69 -29.19
N ASP A 585 24.22 2.02 -28.92
CA ASP A 585 25.11 1.47 -29.97
C ASP A 585 24.45 0.34 -30.80
N ALA A 586 23.46 -0.33 -30.25
CA ALA A 586 22.73 -1.38 -30.93
C ALA A 586 21.55 -0.84 -31.76
N TRP A 587 21.06 0.36 -31.43
CA TRP A 587 19.97 1.03 -32.13
C TRP A 587 20.43 1.68 -33.44
N PHE A 588 21.63 2.28 -33.43
CA PHE A 588 22.26 2.93 -34.59
C PHE A 588 23.21 1.99 -35.33
#